data_931e35437700028a498bfd495baf37c4
#
_entry.id   931e35437700028a498bfd495baf37c4
#
_cell.length_a   1.000
_cell.length_b   1.000
_cell.length_c   1.000
_cell.angle_alpha   90.00
_cell.angle_beta   90.00
_cell.angle_gamma   90.00
#
_symmetry.space_group_name_H-M   'P 1'
#
loop_
_entity.id
_entity.type
_entity.pdbx_description
1 polymer ?
#
loop_
_entity_poly.entity_id
_entity_poly.type
_entity_poly.pdbx_seq_one_letter_code
_entity_poly.pdbx_strand_id
1 'polypeptide(L)'
;NSIFMRLSGYARGALVGRAHNVVRHPDMPAGLYRCVWDDITAGDAVSAYITNRSSDGGRYRVFATIVPSGAGFLSVRTLPMRTDLRDAVEAVYARVRQVETASDAAGASRREAAAAGQAALLEELQALGYRDSVDFTRRTLPDEVAALVAAGVGIPARDGDGPLARVLAEMNGVEVATADLVALLDECSRMVALLGRRSDEIGSLSARLKRLRDCLREAFADVERYGEVDGLILECVEQLHPLAGQVAELRSDVDSVRFGIALLRLHNLASGFFALQIIDGEDELDANDAVGSLRELTRALRDGAERLTERLALYHARGELVGGELDDVAEALTAIDRPLLDLLGSVPDAGADDEAAVSSVRLARSLVRDGFPEARHLADLAGAVRDLEVPYAAADIDARLVLVEAALAELA
;
A
#
# COMPACT_ATOMS: atom_id res chain seq x y z
N ASN A 1 14.56 -24.54 4.69
CA ASN A 1 13.94 -25.09 5.89
C ASN A 1 13.14 -26.36 5.57
N SER A 2 12.74 -27.13 6.59
CA SER A 2 12.06 -28.41 6.47
C SER A 2 10.70 -28.30 5.74
N ILE A 3 9.96 -27.24 5.95
CA ILE A 3 8.66 -27.00 5.27
C ILE A 3 8.88 -26.90 3.75
N PHE A 4 9.91 -26.17 3.32
CA PHE A 4 10.21 -26.04 1.90
C PHE A 4 10.62 -27.39 1.29
N MET A 5 11.42 -28.20 2.00
CA MET A 5 11.78 -29.54 1.56
C MET A 5 10.57 -30.46 1.46
N ARG A 6 9.68 -30.46 2.46
CA ARG A 6 8.44 -31.25 2.44
C ARG A 6 7.51 -30.87 1.28
N LEU A 7 7.28 -29.57 1.07
CA LEU A 7 6.39 -29.08 0.01
C LEU A 7 6.98 -29.31 -1.38
N SER A 8 8.28 -29.11 -1.54
CA SER A 8 8.95 -29.27 -2.83
C SER A 8 9.29 -30.73 -3.16
N GLY A 9 9.39 -31.58 -2.14
CA GLY A 9 9.80 -32.98 -2.29
C GLY A 9 11.28 -33.18 -2.70
N TYR A 10 12.08 -32.09 -2.70
CA TYR A 10 13.50 -32.15 -3.01
C TYR A 10 14.34 -32.29 -1.74
N ALA A 11 15.37 -33.12 -1.80
CA ALA A 11 16.36 -33.19 -0.74
C ALA A 11 17.17 -31.86 -0.66
N ARG A 12 17.70 -31.54 0.54
CA ARG A 12 18.50 -30.35 0.81
C ARG A 12 19.60 -30.11 -0.23
N GLY A 13 20.40 -31.12 -0.53
CA GLY A 13 21.52 -31.03 -1.48
C GLY A 13 21.11 -30.73 -2.94
N ALA A 14 19.81 -30.91 -3.27
CA ALA A 14 19.26 -30.52 -4.56
C ALA A 14 18.77 -29.07 -4.60
N LEU A 15 18.67 -28.39 -3.43
CA LEU A 15 18.14 -27.05 -3.28
C LEU A 15 19.21 -26.01 -2.93
N VAL A 16 20.09 -26.34 -1.98
CA VAL A 16 21.13 -25.42 -1.49
C VAL A 16 22.13 -25.11 -2.62
N GLY A 17 22.42 -23.81 -2.79
CA GLY A 17 23.31 -23.32 -3.85
C GLY A 17 22.71 -23.35 -5.26
N ARG A 18 21.45 -23.78 -5.41
CA ARG A 18 20.75 -23.76 -6.69
C ARG A 18 19.91 -22.51 -6.85
N ALA A 19 19.81 -22.05 -8.10
CA ALA A 19 18.88 -20.99 -8.41
C ALA A 19 17.43 -21.44 -8.13
N HIS A 20 16.60 -20.51 -7.65
CA HIS A 20 15.23 -20.79 -7.19
C HIS A 20 14.29 -21.31 -8.30
N ASN A 21 14.71 -21.24 -9.56
CA ASN A 21 13.98 -21.77 -10.70
C ASN A 21 13.86 -23.31 -10.71
N VAL A 22 14.58 -24.02 -9.84
CA VAL A 22 14.51 -25.49 -9.71
C VAL A 22 13.09 -25.98 -9.40
N VAL A 23 12.31 -25.20 -8.63
CA VAL A 23 10.92 -25.50 -8.27
C VAL A 23 9.90 -24.77 -9.14
N ARG A 24 10.34 -24.00 -10.14
CA ARG A 24 9.44 -23.21 -10.96
C ARG A 24 8.52 -24.11 -11.79
N HIS A 25 7.21 -23.84 -11.70
CA HIS A 25 6.25 -24.50 -12.58
C HIS A 25 6.38 -23.96 -14.02
N PRO A 26 6.29 -24.82 -15.06
CA PRO A 26 6.42 -24.39 -16.47
C PRO A 26 5.37 -23.36 -16.92
N ASP A 27 4.18 -23.39 -16.30
CA ASP A 27 3.10 -22.46 -16.63
C ASP A 27 3.32 -21.04 -16.09
N MET A 28 4.32 -20.84 -15.21
CA MET A 28 4.62 -19.52 -14.66
C MET A 28 5.30 -18.64 -15.71
N PRO A 29 4.75 -17.41 -15.96
CA PRO A 29 5.27 -16.52 -17.02
C PRO A 29 6.73 -16.11 -16.75
N ALA A 30 7.52 -15.99 -17.78
CA ALA A 30 8.88 -15.44 -17.71
C ALA A 30 8.85 -13.93 -17.41
N GLY A 31 7.85 -13.22 -17.93
CA GLY A 31 7.59 -11.81 -17.69
C GLY A 31 7.37 -11.47 -16.23
N LEU A 32 6.69 -12.34 -15.46
CA LEU A 32 6.55 -12.17 -14.01
C LEU A 32 7.91 -12.10 -13.32
N TYR A 33 8.80 -13.07 -13.60
CA TYR A 33 10.13 -13.09 -12.96
C TYR A 33 10.99 -11.92 -13.40
N ARG A 34 10.77 -11.40 -14.59
CA ARG A 34 11.43 -10.18 -15.05
C ARG A 34 10.95 -8.98 -14.23
N CYS A 35 9.65 -8.79 -14.02
CA CYS A 35 9.13 -7.77 -13.11
C CYS A 35 9.73 -7.93 -11.71
N VAL A 36 9.70 -9.15 -11.15
CA VAL A 36 10.25 -9.43 -9.81
C VAL A 36 11.71 -8.99 -9.72
N TRP A 37 12.55 -9.35 -10.71
CA TRP A 37 13.95 -8.97 -10.68
C TRP A 37 14.19 -7.47 -10.88
N ASP A 38 13.44 -6.84 -11.76
CA ASP A 38 13.54 -5.40 -11.99
C ASP A 38 13.20 -4.62 -10.70
N ASP A 39 12.10 -4.98 -10.02
CA ASP A 39 11.64 -4.31 -8.80
C ASP A 39 12.59 -4.55 -7.61
N ILE A 40 12.98 -5.81 -7.32
CA ILE A 40 13.85 -6.08 -6.16
C ILE A 40 15.27 -5.53 -6.34
N THR A 41 15.77 -5.43 -7.58
CA THR A 41 17.07 -4.78 -7.84
C THR A 41 16.99 -3.27 -7.79
N ALA A 42 15.80 -2.68 -8.00
CA ALA A 42 15.52 -1.28 -7.73
C ALA A 42 15.41 -0.97 -6.22
N GLY A 43 15.35 -1.99 -5.36
CA GLY A 43 15.24 -1.85 -3.91
C GLY A 43 13.83 -1.99 -3.37
N ASP A 44 12.84 -2.28 -4.23
CA ASP A 44 11.45 -2.47 -3.82
C ASP A 44 11.20 -3.90 -3.31
N ALA A 45 10.25 -4.02 -2.38
CA ALA A 45 9.70 -5.32 -2.01
C ALA A 45 8.72 -5.79 -3.09
N VAL A 46 8.68 -7.09 -3.34
CA VAL A 46 7.78 -7.70 -4.33
C VAL A 46 6.99 -8.83 -3.70
N SER A 47 5.68 -8.83 -3.95
CA SER A 47 4.79 -9.95 -3.63
C SER A 47 4.14 -10.53 -4.88
N ALA A 48 4.04 -11.86 -4.94
CA ALA A 48 3.42 -12.55 -6.07
C ALA A 48 2.78 -13.87 -5.65
N TYR A 49 1.70 -14.25 -6.32
CA TYR A 49 1.20 -15.63 -6.27
C TYR A 49 2.05 -16.49 -7.17
N ILE A 50 2.69 -17.51 -6.61
CA ILE A 50 3.61 -18.38 -7.33
C ILE A 50 3.14 -19.83 -7.25
N THR A 51 2.94 -20.43 -8.39
CA THR A 51 2.77 -21.88 -8.52
C THR A 51 4.14 -22.52 -8.72
N ASN A 52 4.49 -23.43 -7.84
CA ASN A 52 5.70 -24.24 -7.90
C ASN A 52 5.37 -25.68 -8.31
N ARG A 53 6.42 -26.42 -8.73
CA ARG A 53 6.35 -27.84 -9.02
C ARG A 53 7.22 -28.59 -8.03
N SER A 54 6.64 -29.61 -7.39
CA SER A 54 7.38 -30.55 -6.55
C SER A 54 8.16 -31.58 -7.38
N SER A 55 9.06 -32.30 -6.73
CA SER A 55 9.93 -33.28 -7.37
C SER A 55 9.17 -34.45 -7.99
N ASP A 56 7.98 -34.79 -7.47
CA ASP A 56 7.04 -35.81 -8.00
C ASP A 56 6.15 -35.29 -9.14
N GLY A 57 6.29 -33.99 -9.53
CA GLY A 57 5.48 -33.37 -10.55
C GLY A 57 4.19 -32.70 -10.04
N GLY A 58 3.91 -32.80 -8.76
CA GLY A 58 2.78 -32.13 -8.12
C GLY A 58 2.91 -30.59 -8.17
N ARG A 59 1.81 -29.88 -7.88
CA ARG A 59 1.75 -28.41 -7.83
C ARG A 59 1.49 -27.95 -6.42
N TYR A 60 2.20 -26.91 -5.99
CA TYR A 60 1.86 -26.18 -4.77
C TYR A 60 1.92 -24.68 -4.99
N ARG A 61 1.02 -23.98 -4.34
CA ARG A 61 0.82 -22.54 -4.48
C ARG A 61 1.29 -21.83 -3.24
N VAL A 62 1.97 -20.71 -3.43
CA VAL A 62 2.43 -19.83 -2.35
C VAL A 62 2.15 -18.38 -2.70
N PHE A 63 1.92 -17.57 -1.68
CA PHE A 63 2.08 -16.14 -1.77
C PHE A 63 3.52 -15.83 -1.31
N ALA A 64 4.34 -15.36 -2.23
CA ALA A 64 5.75 -15.08 -1.98
C ALA A 64 5.98 -13.59 -1.82
N THR A 65 6.61 -13.17 -0.73
CA THR A 65 7.10 -11.81 -0.53
C THR A 65 8.62 -11.85 -0.50
N ILE A 66 9.24 -11.04 -1.35
CA ILE A 66 10.70 -10.95 -1.51
C ILE A 66 11.11 -9.52 -1.18
N VAL A 67 12.10 -9.39 -0.31
CA VAL A 67 12.66 -8.09 0.08
C VAL A 67 14.18 -8.09 -0.07
N PRO A 68 14.81 -6.96 -0.42
CA PRO A 68 16.25 -6.81 -0.31
C PRO A 68 16.70 -7.00 1.15
N SER A 69 17.77 -7.77 1.39
CA SER A 69 18.32 -8.01 2.73
C SER A 69 19.85 -8.18 2.62
N GLY A 70 20.60 -7.28 3.23
CA GLY A 70 22.06 -7.29 3.16
C GLY A 70 22.56 -7.26 1.71
N ALA A 71 23.41 -8.24 1.35
CA ALA A 71 23.92 -8.39 -0.02
C ALA A 71 23.06 -9.30 -0.92
N GLY A 72 21.87 -9.71 -0.45
CA GLY A 72 20.98 -10.64 -1.15
C GLY A 72 19.50 -10.27 -1.00
N PHE A 73 18.68 -11.31 -1.03
CA PHE A 73 17.23 -11.17 -0.94
C PHE A 73 16.66 -12.20 0.05
N LEU A 74 15.75 -11.74 0.90
CA LEU A 74 14.97 -12.60 1.77
C LEU A 74 13.62 -12.88 1.12
N SER A 75 13.22 -14.16 1.04
CA SER A 75 11.90 -14.56 0.53
C SER A 75 11.12 -15.29 1.61
N VAL A 76 10.02 -14.69 2.05
CA VAL A 76 9.02 -15.32 2.92
C VAL A 76 7.86 -15.82 2.06
N ARG A 77 7.39 -17.04 2.34
CA ARG A 77 6.31 -17.67 1.60
C ARG A 77 5.25 -18.18 2.54
N THR A 78 4.02 -17.78 2.25
CA THR A 78 2.83 -18.19 3.01
C THR A 78 1.85 -18.94 2.12
N LEU A 79 0.86 -19.57 2.74
CA LEU A 79 -0.31 -20.05 2.03
C LEU A 79 -1.09 -18.84 1.49
N PRO A 80 -1.54 -18.84 0.21
CA PRO A 80 -2.40 -17.79 -0.32
C PRO A 80 -3.76 -17.83 0.37
N MET A 81 -4.11 -16.75 1.07
CA MET A 81 -5.39 -16.66 1.80
C MET A 81 -6.49 -16.03 0.95
N ARG A 82 -6.14 -15.06 0.10
CA ARG A 82 -7.06 -14.39 -0.83
C ARG A 82 -7.22 -15.22 -2.10
N THR A 83 -8.02 -16.28 -1.99
CA THR A 83 -8.22 -17.24 -3.08
C THR A 83 -8.89 -16.63 -4.31
N ASP A 84 -9.78 -15.66 -4.12
CA ASP A 84 -10.42 -14.86 -5.17
C ASP A 84 -9.40 -14.10 -6.02
N LEU A 85 -8.50 -13.37 -5.36
CA LEU A 85 -7.46 -12.61 -6.04
C LEU A 85 -6.40 -13.53 -6.67
N ARG A 86 -6.00 -14.59 -5.95
CA ARG A 86 -5.09 -15.60 -6.49
C ARG A 86 -5.62 -16.16 -7.82
N ASP A 87 -6.88 -16.56 -7.86
CA ASP A 87 -7.48 -17.19 -9.04
C ASP A 87 -7.57 -16.18 -10.20
N ALA A 88 -7.88 -14.91 -9.90
CA ALA A 88 -7.85 -13.83 -10.90
C ALA A 88 -6.44 -13.63 -11.47
N VAL A 89 -5.41 -13.61 -10.62
CA VAL A 89 -4.00 -13.45 -11.04
C VAL A 89 -3.50 -14.70 -11.79
N GLU A 90 -3.89 -15.92 -11.41
CA GLU A 90 -3.56 -17.13 -12.17
C GLU A 90 -4.17 -17.08 -13.60
N ALA A 91 -5.37 -16.52 -13.75
CA ALA A 91 -5.96 -16.29 -15.07
C ALA A 91 -5.17 -15.25 -15.90
N VAL A 92 -4.68 -14.19 -15.26
CA VAL A 92 -3.74 -13.24 -15.90
C VAL A 92 -2.48 -13.96 -16.36
N TYR A 93 -1.86 -14.76 -15.52
CA TYR A 93 -0.64 -15.51 -15.88
C TYR A 93 -0.86 -16.44 -17.09
N ALA A 94 -2.03 -17.06 -17.18
CA ALA A 94 -2.36 -17.90 -18.34
C ALA A 94 -2.39 -17.08 -19.65
N ARG A 95 -2.96 -15.86 -19.61
CA ARG A 95 -2.97 -14.96 -20.79
C ARG A 95 -1.57 -14.46 -21.14
N VAL A 96 -0.79 -14.05 -20.15
CA VAL A 96 0.61 -13.64 -20.34
C VAL A 96 1.44 -14.77 -20.95
N ARG A 97 1.25 -16.02 -20.51
CA ARG A 97 1.90 -17.19 -21.13
C ARG A 97 1.52 -17.40 -22.59
N GLN A 98 0.28 -17.09 -22.97
CA GLN A 98 -0.12 -17.13 -24.40
C GLN A 98 0.66 -16.11 -25.22
N VAL A 99 0.86 -14.89 -24.70
CA VAL A 99 1.67 -13.85 -25.36
C VAL A 99 3.13 -14.31 -25.53
N GLU A 100 3.73 -14.86 -24.47
CA GLU A 100 5.10 -15.39 -24.52
C GLU A 100 5.23 -16.52 -25.56
N THR A 101 4.28 -17.47 -25.53
CA THR A 101 4.28 -18.60 -26.47
C THR A 101 4.09 -18.14 -27.93
N ALA A 102 3.22 -17.16 -28.17
CA ALA A 102 3.04 -16.57 -29.49
C ALA A 102 4.31 -15.85 -29.99
N SER A 103 5.01 -15.15 -29.08
CA SER A 103 6.29 -14.50 -29.38
C SER A 103 7.38 -15.52 -29.73
N ASP A 104 7.52 -16.59 -28.96
CA ASP A 104 8.43 -17.68 -29.23
C ASP A 104 8.14 -18.34 -30.61
N ALA A 105 6.85 -18.59 -30.91
CA ALA A 105 6.41 -19.17 -32.17
C ALA A 105 6.70 -18.25 -33.38
N ALA A 106 6.74 -16.93 -33.16
CA ALA A 106 7.12 -15.94 -34.18
C ALA A 106 8.66 -15.83 -34.34
N GLY A 107 9.46 -16.61 -33.61
CA GLY A 107 10.92 -16.65 -33.74
C GLY A 107 11.64 -15.64 -32.83
N ALA A 108 10.97 -15.05 -31.87
CA ALA A 108 11.61 -14.17 -30.90
C ALA A 108 12.54 -14.96 -29.96
N SER A 109 13.59 -14.31 -29.48
CA SER A 109 14.45 -14.87 -28.46
C SER A 109 13.70 -15.00 -27.11
N ARG A 110 14.17 -15.87 -26.21
CA ARG A 110 13.61 -16.02 -24.85
C ARG A 110 13.57 -14.70 -24.08
N ARG A 111 14.53 -13.81 -24.33
CA ARG A 111 14.59 -12.49 -23.69
C ARG A 111 13.49 -11.56 -24.22
N GLU A 112 13.24 -11.59 -25.52
CA GLU A 112 12.18 -10.80 -26.16
C GLU A 112 10.80 -11.33 -25.77
N ALA A 113 10.60 -12.66 -25.76
CA ALA A 113 9.35 -13.26 -25.29
C ALA A 113 9.05 -12.90 -23.81
N ALA A 114 10.08 -12.94 -22.95
CA ALA A 114 9.94 -12.53 -21.55
C ALA A 114 9.63 -11.02 -21.42
N ALA A 115 10.18 -10.17 -22.28
CA ALA A 115 9.88 -8.74 -22.31
C ALA A 115 8.43 -8.48 -22.76
N ALA A 116 7.98 -9.20 -23.78
CA ALA A 116 6.57 -9.14 -24.21
C ALA A 116 5.61 -9.62 -23.11
N GLY A 117 5.99 -10.69 -22.40
CA GLY A 117 5.26 -11.18 -21.23
C GLY A 117 5.21 -10.17 -20.09
N GLN A 118 6.31 -9.45 -19.82
CA GLN A 118 6.33 -8.38 -18.81
C GLN A 118 5.38 -7.24 -19.18
N ALA A 119 5.41 -6.76 -20.42
CA ALA A 119 4.51 -5.72 -20.88
C ALA A 119 3.03 -6.14 -20.76
N ALA A 120 2.69 -7.35 -21.22
CA ALA A 120 1.36 -7.90 -21.08
C ALA A 120 0.93 -8.05 -19.62
N LEU A 121 1.83 -8.46 -18.70
CA LEU A 121 1.53 -8.54 -17.27
C LEU A 121 1.17 -7.17 -16.69
N LEU A 122 1.92 -6.12 -17.04
CA LEU A 122 1.64 -4.78 -16.52
C LEU A 122 0.29 -4.25 -17.04
N GLU A 123 -0.06 -4.49 -18.30
CA GLU A 123 -1.37 -4.14 -18.86
C GLU A 123 -2.52 -4.89 -18.13
N GLU A 124 -2.34 -6.17 -17.87
CA GLU A 124 -3.32 -6.99 -17.14
C GLU A 124 -3.47 -6.56 -15.67
N LEU A 125 -2.37 -6.18 -15.01
CA LEU A 125 -2.45 -5.61 -13.66
C LEU A 125 -3.20 -4.27 -13.66
N GLN A 126 -3.01 -3.44 -14.68
CA GLN A 126 -3.77 -2.19 -14.83
C GLN A 126 -5.26 -2.47 -15.05
N ALA A 127 -5.61 -3.49 -15.82
CA ALA A 127 -7.00 -3.92 -16.00
C ALA A 127 -7.65 -4.43 -14.70
N LEU A 128 -6.85 -4.98 -13.77
CA LEU A 128 -7.27 -5.34 -12.41
C LEU A 128 -7.30 -4.15 -11.43
N GLY A 129 -6.92 -2.93 -11.89
CA GLY A 129 -6.93 -1.71 -11.08
C GLY A 129 -5.65 -1.46 -10.28
N TYR A 130 -4.54 -2.09 -10.64
CA TYR A 130 -3.20 -1.82 -10.09
C TYR A 130 -2.40 -0.99 -11.08
N ARG A 131 -1.60 -0.03 -10.61
CA ARG A 131 -0.77 0.82 -11.49
C ARG A 131 0.42 0.04 -12.10
N ASP A 132 1.05 -0.79 -11.27
CA ASP A 132 2.24 -1.57 -11.58
C ASP A 132 2.41 -2.72 -10.56
N SER A 133 3.50 -3.46 -10.65
CA SER A 133 3.84 -4.58 -9.75
C SER A 133 4.14 -4.13 -8.31
N VAL A 134 4.66 -2.93 -8.12
CA VAL A 134 4.94 -2.36 -6.79
C VAL A 134 3.62 -1.97 -6.10
N ASP A 135 2.70 -1.34 -6.82
CA ASP A 135 1.36 -1.03 -6.33
C ASP A 135 0.57 -2.31 -5.99
N PHE A 136 0.68 -3.35 -6.85
CA PHE A 136 0.14 -4.66 -6.56
C PHE A 136 0.66 -5.20 -5.23
N THR A 137 1.99 -5.19 -5.02
CA THR A 137 2.63 -5.65 -3.79
C THR A 137 2.14 -4.87 -2.56
N ARG A 138 2.12 -3.55 -2.63
CA ARG A 138 1.73 -2.67 -1.52
C ARG A 138 0.28 -2.88 -1.07
N ARG A 139 -0.59 -3.22 -2.00
CA ARG A 139 -2.01 -3.43 -1.72
C ARG A 139 -2.35 -4.86 -1.35
N THR A 140 -1.67 -5.86 -1.93
CA THR A 140 -2.02 -7.27 -1.71
C THR A 140 -1.37 -7.87 -0.47
N LEU A 141 -0.13 -7.49 -0.11
CA LEU A 141 0.52 -8.02 1.08
C LEU A 141 -0.27 -7.73 2.37
N PRO A 142 -0.76 -6.50 2.62
CA PRO A 142 -1.58 -6.25 3.80
C PRO A 142 -2.86 -7.08 3.85
N ASP A 143 -3.53 -7.28 2.72
CA ASP A 143 -4.76 -8.07 2.65
C ASP A 143 -4.49 -9.57 2.94
N GLU A 144 -3.39 -10.12 2.43
CA GLU A 144 -2.96 -11.49 2.71
C GLU A 144 -2.57 -11.66 4.18
N VAL A 145 -1.84 -10.72 4.77
CA VAL A 145 -1.44 -10.78 6.18
C VAL A 145 -2.66 -10.64 7.10
N ALA A 146 -3.58 -9.73 6.80
CA ALA A 146 -4.84 -9.60 7.55
C ALA A 146 -5.65 -10.91 7.50
N ALA A 147 -5.73 -11.55 6.34
CA ALA A 147 -6.41 -12.81 6.17
C ALA A 147 -5.73 -13.97 6.91
N LEU A 148 -4.38 -14.01 6.95
CA LEU A 148 -3.62 -14.98 7.75
C LEU A 148 -3.96 -14.85 9.24
N VAL A 149 -3.94 -13.63 9.77
CA VAL A 149 -4.25 -13.35 11.18
C VAL A 149 -5.72 -13.68 11.49
N ALA A 150 -6.64 -13.30 10.63
CA ALA A 150 -8.07 -13.62 10.77
C ALA A 150 -8.33 -15.15 10.77
N ALA A 151 -7.48 -15.92 10.09
CA ALA A 151 -7.51 -17.39 10.13
C ALA A 151 -6.85 -18.00 11.38
N GLY A 152 -6.41 -17.17 12.33
CA GLY A 152 -5.77 -17.61 13.57
C GLY A 152 -4.30 -18.03 13.43
N VAL A 153 -3.63 -17.63 12.34
CA VAL A 153 -2.19 -17.90 12.18
C VAL A 153 -1.40 -16.98 13.10
N GLY A 154 -0.76 -17.57 14.10
CA GLY A 154 0.08 -16.91 15.08
C GLY A 154 1.26 -17.79 15.46
N ILE A 155 2.22 -17.27 16.20
CA ILE A 155 3.40 -18.00 16.66
C ILE A 155 3.02 -18.84 17.87
N PRO A 156 3.09 -20.19 17.82
CA PRO A 156 2.79 -21.03 18.99
C PRO A 156 3.81 -20.79 20.11
N ALA A 157 3.34 -20.64 21.33
CA ALA A 157 4.22 -20.57 22.49
C ALA A 157 4.85 -21.94 22.79
N ARG A 158 6.08 -21.93 23.28
CA ARG A 158 6.80 -23.11 23.77
C ARG A 158 7.55 -22.74 25.05
N ASP A 159 7.42 -23.59 26.06
CA ASP A 159 8.20 -23.47 27.28
C ASP A 159 9.62 -24.02 27.05
N GLY A 160 10.61 -23.35 27.64
CA GLY A 160 12.01 -23.76 27.57
C GLY A 160 12.96 -22.68 28.06
N ASP A 161 14.15 -23.07 28.47
CA ASP A 161 15.16 -22.18 29.06
C ASP A 161 16.34 -21.87 28.12
N GLY A 162 16.36 -22.44 26.92
CA GLY A 162 17.44 -22.28 25.96
C GLY A 162 17.37 -20.97 25.16
N PRO A 163 18.46 -20.58 24.49
CA PRO A 163 18.50 -19.36 23.67
C PRO A 163 17.40 -19.30 22.62
N LEU A 164 17.08 -20.39 21.94
CA LEU A 164 15.99 -20.43 20.94
C LEU A 164 14.60 -20.27 21.56
N ALA A 165 14.39 -20.79 22.79
CA ALA A 165 13.12 -20.57 23.50
C ALA A 165 12.95 -19.10 23.87
N ARG A 166 14.03 -18.39 24.24
CA ARG A 166 14.03 -16.94 24.46
C ARG A 166 13.74 -16.18 23.17
N VAL A 167 14.37 -16.54 22.06
CA VAL A 167 14.06 -15.97 20.74
C VAL A 167 12.55 -16.11 20.45
N LEU A 168 11.99 -17.30 20.65
CA LEU A 168 10.57 -17.56 20.40
C LEU A 168 9.67 -16.73 21.34
N ALA A 169 10.04 -16.60 22.61
CA ALA A 169 9.31 -15.78 23.58
C ALA A 169 9.29 -14.30 23.16
N GLU A 170 10.44 -13.75 22.72
CA GLU A 170 10.50 -12.37 22.26
C GLU A 170 9.74 -12.15 20.95
N MET A 171 9.75 -13.10 20.01
CA MET A 171 8.92 -13.04 18.80
C MET A 171 7.43 -13.06 19.14
N ASN A 172 7.00 -13.85 20.13
CA ASN A 172 5.64 -13.79 20.68
C ASN A 172 5.35 -12.42 21.32
N GLY A 173 6.32 -11.84 22.04
CA GLY A 173 6.22 -10.49 22.58
C GLY A 173 6.01 -9.43 21.48
N VAL A 174 6.76 -9.49 20.37
CA VAL A 174 6.57 -8.64 19.19
C VAL A 174 5.19 -8.89 18.57
N GLU A 175 4.73 -10.15 18.52
CA GLU A 175 3.39 -10.48 18.03
C GLU A 175 2.29 -9.78 18.82
N VAL A 176 2.38 -9.82 20.14
CA VAL A 176 1.43 -9.14 21.04
C VAL A 176 1.52 -7.61 20.87
N ALA A 177 2.74 -7.05 20.87
CA ALA A 177 2.94 -5.62 20.70
C ALA A 177 2.48 -5.06 19.34
N THR A 178 2.35 -5.92 18.32
CA THR A 178 1.88 -5.54 16.98
C THR A 178 0.45 -5.99 16.67
N ALA A 179 -0.25 -6.62 17.62
CA ALA A 179 -1.60 -7.13 17.41
C ALA A 179 -2.59 -6.03 17.01
N ASP A 180 -2.56 -4.90 17.72
CA ASP A 180 -3.42 -3.75 17.47
C ASP A 180 -3.09 -3.09 16.11
N LEU A 181 -1.83 -3.11 15.68
CA LEU A 181 -1.43 -2.62 14.36
C LEU A 181 -2.07 -3.43 13.24
N VAL A 182 -2.14 -4.75 13.38
CA VAL A 182 -2.79 -5.61 12.37
C VAL A 182 -4.30 -5.32 12.30
N ALA A 183 -4.94 -5.04 13.45
CA ALA A 183 -6.34 -4.65 13.49
C ALA A 183 -6.61 -3.32 12.74
N LEU A 184 -5.62 -2.44 12.63
CA LEU A 184 -5.71 -1.18 11.89
C LEU A 184 -5.54 -1.31 10.37
N LEU A 185 -5.15 -2.48 9.84
CA LEU A 185 -4.95 -2.64 8.38
C LEU A 185 -6.22 -2.30 7.59
N ASP A 186 -7.40 -2.67 8.10
CA ASP A 186 -8.68 -2.35 7.48
C ASP A 186 -9.04 -0.87 7.63
N GLU A 187 -8.70 -0.24 8.77
CA GLU A 187 -8.89 1.19 8.99
C GLU A 187 -8.04 2.02 8.05
N CYS A 188 -6.74 1.69 7.94
CA CYS A 188 -5.84 2.30 6.95
C CYS A 188 -6.38 2.13 5.51
N SER A 189 -6.95 0.95 5.18
CA SER A 189 -7.57 0.73 3.86
C SER A 189 -8.76 1.65 3.61
N ARG A 190 -9.63 1.83 4.62
CA ARG A 190 -10.75 2.78 4.56
C ARG A 190 -10.28 4.21 4.39
N MET A 191 -9.23 4.62 5.13
CA MET A 191 -8.62 5.94 5.03
C MET A 191 -8.03 6.18 3.63
N VAL A 192 -7.28 5.23 3.06
CA VAL A 192 -6.76 5.32 1.69
C VAL A 192 -7.89 5.54 0.66
N ALA A 193 -9.00 4.81 0.81
CA ALA A 193 -10.15 4.97 -0.07
C ALA A 193 -10.85 6.33 0.14
N LEU A 194 -10.96 6.82 1.38
CA LEU A 194 -11.52 8.12 1.70
C LEU A 194 -10.68 9.24 1.09
N LEU A 195 -9.37 9.25 1.33
CA LEU A 195 -8.43 10.23 0.79
C LEU A 195 -8.48 10.28 -0.76
N GLY A 196 -8.58 9.10 -1.42
CA GLY A 196 -8.74 9.04 -2.87
C GLY A 196 -9.99 9.78 -3.36
N ARG A 197 -11.16 9.48 -2.77
CA ARG A 197 -12.43 10.15 -3.13
C ARG A 197 -12.37 11.66 -2.89
N ARG A 198 -11.76 12.08 -1.79
CA ARG A 198 -11.65 13.53 -1.44
C ARG A 198 -10.67 14.26 -2.35
N SER A 199 -9.59 13.63 -2.79
CA SER A 199 -8.69 14.20 -3.79
C SER A 199 -9.41 14.49 -5.12
N ASP A 200 -10.26 13.56 -5.59
CA ASP A 200 -11.08 13.75 -6.79
C ASP A 200 -12.13 14.89 -6.59
N GLU A 201 -12.75 14.95 -5.41
CA GLU A 201 -13.72 15.99 -5.04
C GLU A 201 -13.08 17.38 -5.01
N ILE A 202 -11.88 17.51 -4.44
CA ILE A 202 -11.09 18.76 -4.41
C ILE A 202 -10.80 19.24 -5.85
N GLY A 203 -10.38 18.33 -6.73
CA GLY A 203 -10.15 18.65 -8.14
C GLY A 203 -11.42 19.18 -8.83
N SER A 204 -12.55 18.52 -8.60
CA SER A 204 -13.85 18.91 -9.14
C SER A 204 -14.33 20.26 -8.62
N LEU A 205 -14.15 20.51 -7.32
CA LEU A 205 -14.48 21.77 -6.65
C LEU A 205 -13.63 22.92 -7.20
N SER A 206 -12.33 22.75 -7.34
CA SER A 206 -11.45 23.75 -7.91
C SER A 206 -11.89 24.14 -9.33
N ALA A 207 -12.24 23.16 -10.17
CA ALA A 207 -12.74 23.42 -11.52
C ALA A 207 -14.11 24.13 -11.50
N ARG A 208 -15.00 23.81 -10.54
CA ARG A 208 -16.30 24.46 -10.36
C ARG A 208 -16.15 25.93 -9.94
N LEU A 209 -15.27 26.21 -8.98
CA LEU A 209 -15.01 27.58 -8.51
C LEU A 209 -14.39 28.45 -9.61
N LYS A 210 -13.46 27.92 -10.40
CA LYS A 210 -12.88 28.63 -11.55
C LYS A 210 -13.96 29.02 -12.55
N ARG A 211 -14.84 28.11 -12.91
CA ARG A 211 -15.99 28.38 -13.82
C ARG A 211 -16.96 29.38 -13.21
N LEU A 212 -17.25 29.26 -11.94
CA LEU A 212 -18.10 30.22 -11.22
C LEU A 212 -17.51 31.63 -11.31
N ARG A 213 -16.22 31.77 -11.01
CA ARG A 213 -15.49 33.04 -11.10
C ARG A 213 -15.57 33.67 -12.48
N ASP A 214 -15.35 32.85 -13.54
CA ASP A 214 -15.46 33.33 -14.93
C ASP A 214 -16.87 33.84 -15.26
N CYS A 215 -17.95 33.13 -14.86
CA CYS A 215 -19.33 33.59 -15.02
C CYS A 215 -19.62 34.86 -14.24
N LEU A 216 -19.13 34.99 -13.03
CA LEU A 216 -19.34 36.20 -12.20
C LEU A 216 -18.59 37.40 -12.81
N ARG A 217 -17.41 37.23 -13.34
CA ARG A 217 -16.63 38.29 -14.00
C ARG A 217 -17.37 38.82 -15.24
N GLU A 218 -17.95 37.93 -16.05
CA GLU A 218 -18.74 38.34 -17.21
C GLU A 218 -20.01 39.10 -16.84
N ALA A 219 -20.68 38.76 -15.73
CA ALA A 219 -21.99 39.30 -15.34
C ALA A 219 -21.91 40.49 -14.37
N PHE A 220 -20.86 40.61 -13.57
CA PHE A 220 -20.80 41.51 -12.41
C PHE A 220 -19.53 42.36 -12.32
N ALA A 221 -18.68 42.42 -13.35
CA ALA A 221 -17.39 43.15 -13.29
C ALA A 221 -17.54 44.62 -12.83
N ASP A 222 -18.64 45.26 -13.15
CA ASP A 222 -18.92 46.65 -12.79
C ASP A 222 -19.70 46.84 -11.49
N VAL A 223 -19.97 45.75 -10.76
CA VAL A 223 -20.69 45.77 -9.49
C VAL A 223 -19.71 45.89 -8.33
N GLU A 224 -19.91 46.90 -7.46
CA GLU A 224 -18.98 47.23 -6.36
C GLU A 224 -18.64 46.01 -5.46
N ARG A 225 -19.62 45.11 -5.19
CA ARG A 225 -19.42 43.91 -4.36
C ARG A 225 -18.75 42.75 -5.09
N TYR A 226 -18.59 42.79 -6.41
CA TYR A 226 -17.96 41.74 -7.17
C TYR A 226 -16.50 41.48 -6.74
N GLY A 227 -15.74 42.58 -6.49
CA GLY A 227 -14.34 42.46 -6.09
C GLY A 227 -14.13 41.71 -4.78
N GLU A 228 -15.04 41.83 -3.82
CA GLU A 228 -14.99 41.07 -2.56
C GLU A 228 -15.21 39.57 -2.81
N VAL A 229 -16.26 39.23 -3.58
CA VAL A 229 -16.56 37.80 -3.90
C VAL A 229 -15.48 37.18 -4.78
N ASP A 230 -14.99 37.93 -5.77
CA ASP A 230 -13.89 37.46 -6.63
C ASP A 230 -12.61 37.15 -5.83
N GLY A 231 -12.29 38.01 -4.85
CA GLY A 231 -11.19 37.81 -3.93
C GLY A 231 -11.30 36.53 -3.10
N LEU A 232 -12.46 36.30 -2.48
CA LEU A 232 -12.72 35.11 -1.68
C LEU A 232 -12.67 33.83 -2.52
N ILE A 233 -13.23 33.83 -3.73
CA ILE A 233 -13.19 32.68 -4.63
C ILE A 233 -11.76 32.43 -5.10
N LEU A 234 -11.00 33.48 -5.42
CA LEU A 234 -9.61 33.35 -5.86
C LEU A 234 -8.74 32.74 -4.76
N GLU A 235 -8.84 33.23 -3.54
CA GLU A 235 -8.13 32.71 -2.37
C GLU A 235 -8.43 31.22 -2.17
N CYS A 236 -9.70 30.83 -2.19
CA CYS A 236 -10.10 29.44 -2.07
C CYS A 236 -9.54 28.56 -3.22
N VAL A 237 -9.54 29.07 -4.46
CA VAL A 237 -8.96 28.35 -5.61
C VAL A 237 -7.45 28.17 -5.46
N GLU A 238 -6.73 29.18 -4.95
CA GLU A 238 -5.29 29.13 -4.72
C GLU A 238 -4.94 28.12 -3.62
N GLN A 239 -5.71 28.05 -2.54
CA GLN A 239 -5.56 27.04 -1.48
C GLN A 239 -5.87 25.61 -1.96
N LEU A 240 -6.93 25.43 -2.74
CA LEU A 240 -7.31 24.12 -3.29
C LEU A 240 -6.29 23.56 -4.30
N HIS A 241 -5.53 24.42 -4.94
CA HIS A 241 -4.62 23.99 -6.02
C HIS A 241 -3.54 23.00 -5.55
N PRO A 242 -2.79 23.25 -4.44
CA PRO A 242 -1.82 22.29 -3.91
C PRO A 242 -2.49 21.14 -3.16
N LEU A 243 -3.66 21.38 -2.55
CA LEU A 243 -4.30 20.48 -1.59
C LEU A 243 -4.63 19.09 -2.18
N ALA A 244 -5.09 19.03 -3.43
CA ALA A 244 -5.35 17.75 -4.10
C ALA A 244 -4.09 16.87 -4.19
N GLY A 245 -2.94 17.48 -4.46
CA GLY A 245 -1.64 16.81 -4.48
C GLY A 245 -1.20 16.34 -3.10
N GLN A 246 -1.35 17.20 -2.10
CA GLN A 246 -1.00 16.90 -0.71
C GLN A 246 -1.87 15.76 -0.12
N VAL A 247 -3.17 15.76 -0.40
CA VAL A 247 -4.07 14.66 -0.02
C VAL A 247 -3.68 13.36 -0.73
N ALA A 248 -3.25 13.43 -2.00
CA ALA A 248 -2.75 12.25 -2.71
C ALA A 248 -1.43 11.71 -2.12
N GLU A 249 -0.55 12.60 -1.68
CA GLU A 249 0.68 12.22 -0.97
C GLU A 249 0.39 11.60 0.40
N LEU A 250 -0.53 12.20 1.18
CA LEU A 250 -0.96 11.65 2.47
C LEU A 250 -1.57 10.25 2.29
N ARG A 251 -2.37 10.05 1.24
CA ARG A 251 -2.86 8.72 0.85
C ARG A 251 -1.71 7.73 0.65
N SER A 252 -0.65 8.14 -0.03
CA SER A 252 0.54 7.30 -0.25
C SER A 252 1.27 6.97 1.05
N ASP A 253 1.29 7.90 2.01
CA ASP A 253 1.89 7.66 3.33
C ASP A 253 1.08 6.63 4.14
N VAL A 254 -0.26 6.75 4.19
CA VAL A 254 -1.12 5.74 4.85
C VAL A 254 -0.94 4.37 4.21
N ASP A 255 -0.89 4.30 2.89
CA ASP A 255 -0.67 3.03 2.16
C ASP A 255 0.72 2.44 2.48
N SER A 256 1.73 3.30 2.64
CA SER A 256 3.09 2.91 3.03
C SER A 256 3.17 2.42 4.49
N VAL A 257 2.43 3.06 5.41
CA VAL A 257 2.30 2.60 6.81
C VAL A 257 1.61 1.25 6.84
N ARG A 258 0.49 1.09 6.15
CA ARG A 258 -0.25 -0.16 6.03
C ARG A 258 0.64 -1.30 5.52
N PHE A 259 1.39 -1.06 4.46
CA PHE A 259 2.37 -2.01 3.94
C PHE A 259 3.47 -2.33 4.95
N GLY A 260 4.01 -1.32 5.66
CA GLY A 260 5.03 -1.50 6.69
C GLY A 260 4.56 -2.39 7.84
N ILE A 261 3.33 -2.20 8.33
CA ILE A 261 2.71 -3.04 9.35
C ILE A 261 2.62 -4.50 8.89
N ALA A 262 2.14 -4.72 7.67
CA ALA A 262 2.01 -6.06 7.12
C ALA A 262 3.37 -6.76 6.96
N LEU A 263 4.38 -6.04 6.49
CA LEU A 263 5.73 -6.58 6.31
C LEU A 263 6.38 -6.92 7.65
N LEU A 264 6.24 -6.04 8.65
CA LEU A 264 6.71 -6.28 10.01
C LEU A 264 6.09 -7.57 10.58
N ARG A 265 4.78 -7.71 10.46
CA ARG A 265 4.04 -8.90 10.91
C ARG A 265 4.49 -10.16 10.19
N LEU A 266 4.63 -10.09 8.87
CA LEU A 266 5.08 -11.23 8.07
C LEU A 266 6.48 -11.72 8.48
N HIS A 267 7.44 -10.80 8.68
CA HIS A 267 8.78 -11.15 9.11
C HIS A 267 8.80 -11.71 10.53
N ASN A 268 7.99 -11.16 11.45
CA ASN A 268 7.87 -11.69 12.80
C ASN A 268 7.34 -13.13 12.80
N LEU A 269 6.26 -13.39 12.06
CA LEU A 269 5.72 -14.74 11.89
C LEU A 269 6.77 -15.69 11.31
N ALA A 270 7.48 -15.28 10.26
CA ALA A 270 8.52 -16.09 9.65
C ALA A 270 9.65 -16.42 10.63
N SER A 271 10.10 -15.45 11.44
CA SER A 271 11.13 -15.64 12.47
C SER A 271 10.67 -16.60 13.55
N GLY A 272 9.47 -16.43 14.07
CA GLY A 272 8.91 -17.30 15.12
C GLY A 272 8.71 -18.73 14.65
N PHE A 273 8.11 -18.94 13.47
CA PHE A 273 7.94 -20.28 12.90
C PHE A 273 9.27 -20.94 12.56
N PHE A 274 10.28 -20.19 12.15
CA PHE A 274 11.59 -20.74 11.87
C PHE A 274 12.32 -21.15 13.17
N ALA A 275 12.27 -20.32 14.21
CA ALA A 275 12.79 -20.67 15.53
C ALA A 275 12.10 -21.94 16.10
N LEU A 276 10.78 -22.05 15.95
CA LEU A 276 10.00 -23.21 16.36
C LEU A 276 10.46 -24.50 15.62
N GLN A 277 10.69 -24.44 14.33
CA GLN A 277 11.19 -25.60 13.55
C GLN A 277 12.54 -26.10 14.06
N ILE A 278 13.43 -25.17 14.44
CA ILE A 278 14.74 -25.55 15.03
C ILE A 278 14.54 -26.19 16.39
N ILE A 279 13.68 -25.65 17.26
CA ILE A 279 13.37 -26.19 18.59
C ILE A 279 12.80 -27.59 18.50
N ASP A 280 11.84 -27.80 17.59
CA ASP A 280 11.16 -29.09 17.41
C ASP A 280 12.05 -30.12 16.68
N GLY A 281 13.29 -29.75 16.30
CA GLY A 281 14.23 -30.63 15.61
C GLY A 281 13.82 -31.01 14.18
N GLU A 282 12.87 -30.25 13.61
CA GLU A 282 12.37 -30.49 12.27
C GLU A 282 13.32 -29.97 11.17
N ASP A 283 14.28 -29.14 11.54
CA ASP A 283 15.21 -28.56 10.59
C ASP A 283 16.49 -29.39 10.50
N GLU A 284 16.71 -30.02 9.35
CA GLU A 284 17.95 -30.73 9.01
C GLU A 284 19.11 -29.78 8.67
N LEU A 285 18.94 -28.44 8.87
CA LEU A 285 20.01 -27.48 8.67
C LEU A 285 21.13 -27.71 9.68
N ASP A 286 22.39 -27.52 9.24
CA ASP A 286 23.50 -27.33 10.16
C ASP A 286 23.13 -26.18 11.14
N ALA A 287 23.42 -26.32 12.42
CA ALA A 287 23.09 -25.35 13.44
C ALA A 287 23.57 -23.93 13.07
N ASN A 288 24.73 -23.81 12.43
CA ASN A 288 25.28 -22.54 11.96
C ASN A 288 24.44 -21.92 10.83
N ASP A 289 23.95 -22.73 9.88
CA ASP A 289 23.09 -22.27 8.77
C ASP A 289 21.71 -21.82 9.30
N ALA A 290 21.20 -22.54 10.30
CA ALA A 290 19.91 -22.22 10.94
C ALA A 290 19.98 -20.89 11.72
N VAL A 291 21.01 -20.72 12.53
CA VAL A 291 21.25 -19.46 13.26
C VAL A 291 21.52 -18.30 12.30
N GLY A 292 22.29 -18.53 11.22
CA GLY A 292 22.51 -17.54 10.19
C GLY A 292 21.20 -17.06 9.53
N SER A 293 20.31 -17.99 9.17
CA SER A 293 19.00 -17.68 8.61
C SER A 293 18.11 -16.91 9.57
N LEU A 294 18.13 -17.28 10.86
CA LEU A 294 17.35 -16.58 11.88
C LEU A 294 17.88 -15.15 12.12
N ARG A 295 19.19 -14.95 12.04
CA ARG A 295 19.81 -13.60 12.09
C ARG A 295 19.36 -12.73 10.91
N GLU A 296 19.30 -13.27 9.70
CA GLU A 296 18.81 -12.53 8.52
C GLU A 296 17.34 -12.15 8.67
N LEU A 297 16.49 -13.04 9.18
CA LEU A 297 15.09 -12.74 9.48
C LEU A 297 14.96 -11.65 10.56
N THR A 298 15.77 -11.73 11.62
CA THR A 298 15.78 -10.71 12.69
C THR A 298 16.23 -9.36 12.17
N ARG A 299 17.25 -9.34 11.29
CA ARG A 299 17.69 -8.10 10.62
C ARG A 299 16.57 -7.48 9.78
N ALA A 300 15.91 -8.30 8.94
CA ALA A 300 14.80 -7.82 8.12
C ALA A 300 13.63 -7.30 8.96
N LEU A 301 13.38 -7.90 10.13
CA LEU A 301 12.39 -7.44 11.08
C LEU A 301 12.78 -6.09 11.69
N ARG A 302 14.04 -5.91 12.09
CA ARG A 302 14.58 -4.63 12.60
C ARG A 302 14.48 -3.53 11.56
N ASP A 303 14.99 -3.77 10.34
CA ASP A 303 14.91 -2.83 9.23
C ASP A 303 13.46 -2.45 8.90
N GLY A 304 12.54 -3.39 9.06
CA GLY A 304 11.09 -3.17 8.90
C GLY A 304 10.53 -2.26 9.99
N ALA A 305 10.93 -2.47 11.26
CA ALA A 305 10.51 -1.67 12.40
C ALA A 305 11.00 -0.22 12.31
N GLU A 306 12.27 -0.02 11.94
CA GLU A 306 12.86 1.31 11.73
C GLU A 306 12.14 2.06 10.60
N ARG A 307 11.95 1.42 9.45
CA ARG A 307 11.20 2.02 8.34
C ARG A 307 9.74 2.34 8.68
N LEU A 308 9.09 1.53 9.50
CA LEU A 308 7.73 1.83 9.96
C LEU A 308 7.72 3.06 10.86
N THR A 309 8.69 3.20 11.76
CA THR A 309 8.86 4.39 12.61
C THR A 309 9.00 5.66 11.76
N GLU A 310 9.86 5.64 10.74
CA GLU A 310 10.07 6.77 9.82
C GLU A 310 8.79 7.13 9.05
N ARG A 311 8.08 6.12 8.55
CA ARG A 311 6.82 6.33 7.81
C ARG A 311 5.71 6.91 8.68
N LEU A 312 5.62 6.46 9.93
CA LEU A 312 4.66 7.01 10.88
C LEU A 312 4.97 8.47 11.22
N ALA A 313 6.25 8.80 11.44
CA ALA A 313 6.65 10.18 11.68
C ALA A 313 6.30 11.09 10.48
N LEU A 314 6.53 10.62 9.26
CA LEU A 314 6.19 11.35 8.03
C LEU A 314 4.67 11.52 7.89
N TYR A 315 3.90 10.44 8.12
CA TYR A 315 2.43 10.47 8.10
C TYR A 315 1.87 11.50 9.10
N HIS A 316 2.33 11.49 10.36
CA HIS A 316 1.85 12.43 11.37
C HIS A 316 2.19 13.87 11.00
N ALA A 317 3.43 14.17 10.58
CA ALA A 317 3.84 15.52 10.19
C ALA A 317 3.02 16.05 9.00
N ARG A 318 2.76 15.22 8.00
CA ARG A 318 1.94 15.59 6.85
C ARG A 318 0.46 15.65 7.18
N GLY A 319 -0.02 14.74 8.02
CA GLY A 319 -1.42 14.70 8.49
C GLY A 319 -1.83 15.98 9.21
N GLU A 320 -0.99 16.48 10.11
CA GLU A 320 -1.20 17.75 10.80
C GLU A 320 -1.26 18.94 9.81
N LEU A 321 -0.30 19.00 8.87
CA LEU A 321 -0.27 20.06 7.87
C LEU A 321 -1.51 20.04 6.98
N VAL A 322 -1.81 18.89 6.38
CA VAL A 322 -2.96 18.72 5.46
C VAL A 322 -4.28 18.91 6.20
N GLY A 323 -4.38 18.44 7.45
CA GLY A 323 -5.54 18.65 8.29
C GLY A 323 -5.82 20.12 8.53
N GLY A 324 -4.80 20.95 8.80
CA GLY A 324 -4.94 22.40 8.93
C GLY A 324 -5.40 23.06 7.62
N GLU A 325 -4.78 22.74 6.51
CA GLU A 325 -5.16 23.29 5.20
C GLU A 325 -6.59 22.88 4.76
N LEU A 326 -7.04 21.68 5.12
CA LEU A 326 -8.41 21.22 4.88
C LEU A 326 -9.44 22.06 5.67
N ASP A 327 -9.13 22.36 6.93
CA ASP A 327 -9.99 23.23 7.77
C ASP A 327 -10.01 24.66 7.22
N ASP A 328 -8.87 25.22 6.84
CA ASP A 328 -8.78 26.57 6.26
C ASP A 328 -9.64 26.70 4.99
N VAL A 329 -9.56 25.72 4.10
CA VAL A 329 -10.41 25.69 2.88
C VAL A 329 -11.89 25.51 3.22
N ALA A 330 -12.23 24.67 4.20
CA ALA A 330 -13.62 24.49 4.63
C ALA A 330 -14.22 25.80 5.21
N GLU A 331 -13.43 26.54 5.97
CA GLU A 331 -13.81 27.85 6.49
C GLU A 331 -13.97 28.88 5.35
N ALA A 332 -13.00 28.94 4.43
CA ALA A 332 -13.07 29.83 3.25
C ALA A 332 -14.31 29.57 2.38
N LEU A 333 -14.63 28.28 2.12
CA LEU A 333 -15.86 27.91 1.39
C LEU A 333 -17.13 28.40 2.10
N THR A 334 -17.18 28.26 3.41
CA THR A 334 -18.31 28.71 4.21
C THR A 334 -18.44 30.25 4.18
N ALA A 335 -17.29 30.95 4.16
CA ALA A 335 -17.27 32.40 4.09
C ALA A 335 -17.76 32.96 2.74
N ILE A 336 -17.64 32.22 1.65
CA ILE A 336 -18.12 32.61 0.32
C ILE A 336 -19.65 32.60 0.21
N ASP A 337 -20.33 31.68 0.89
CA ASP A 337 -21.76 31.40 0.68
C ASP A 337 -22.62 32.66 0.74
N ARG A 338 -22.55 33.45 1.80
CA ARG A 338 -23.42 34.61 1.99
C ARG A 338 -23.10 35.76 1.03
N PRO A 339 -21.85 36.23 0.88
CA PRO A 339 -21.53 37.29 -0.09
C PRO A 339 -21.90 36.91 -1.53
N LEU A 340 -21.74 35.64 -1.90
CA LEU A 340 -22.09 35.12 -3.22
C LEU A 340 -23.60 35.12 -3.46
N LEU A 341 -24.41 34.70 -2.48
CA LEU A 341 -25.87 34.72 -2.57
C LEU A 341 -26.40 36.19 -2.65
N ASP A 342 -25.82 37.09 -1.88
CA ASP A 342 -26.16 38.52 -1.90
C ASP A 342 -25.81 39.13 -3.28
N LEU A 343 -24.67 38.81 -3.87
CA LEU A 343 -24.27 39.24 -5.22
C LEU A 343 -25.22 38.70 -6.27
N LEU A 344 -25.52 37.40 -6.28
CA LEU A 344 -26.44 36.76 -7.24
C LEU A 344 -27.89 37.27 -7.10
N GLY A 345 -28.31 37.68 -5.89
CA GLY A 345 -29.60 38.26 -5.61
C GLY A 345 -29.73 39.72 -6.05
N SER A 346 -28.62 40.43 -6.26
CA SER A 346 -28.62 41.84 -6.68
C SER A 346 -29.05 42.07 -8.13
N VAL A 347 -29.04 41.03 -8.98
CA VAL A 347 -29.51 41.11 -10.37
C VAL A 347 -30.91 40.55 -10.51
N PRO A 348 -31.88 41.35 -10.97
CA PRO A 348 -33.25 40.90 -11.25
C PRO A 348 -33.28 39.83 -12.35
N ASP A 349 -34.22 38.87 -12.24
CA ASP A 349 -34.40 37.79 -13.21
C ASP A 349 -34.83 38.26 -14.63
N ALA A 350 -35.21 39.51 -14.79
CA ALA A 350 -35.66 40.05 -16.07
C ALA A 350 -35.20 41.51 -16.21
N GLY A 351 -34.35 41.80 -17.17
CA GLY A 351 -34.04 43.17 -17.57
C GLY A 351 -32.65 43.50 -18.03
N ALA A 352 -31.79 42.52 -18.25
CA ALA A 352 -30.52 42.80 -18.91
C ALA A 352 -30.70 42.71 -20.43
N ASP A 353 -30.37 43.77 -21.15
CA ASP A 353 -30.31 43.83 -22.62
C ASP A 353 -29.15 42.93 -23.16
N ASP A 354 -28.36 42.35 -22.28
CA ASP A 354 -27.24 41.45 -22.61
C ASP A 354 -27.60 39.99 -22.32
N GLU A 355 -27.90 39.22 -23.38
CA GLU A 355 -28.26 37.81 -23.34
C GLU A 355 -27.11 36.94 -22.79
N ALA A 356 -25.83 37.36 -22.98
CA ALA A 356 -24.67 36.67 -22.48
C ALA A 356 -24.58 36.81 -20.96
N ALA A 357 -24.74 37.99 -20.39
CA ALA A 357 -24.74 38.23 -18.93
C ALA A 357 -25.86 37.45 -18.23
N VAL A 358 -27.07 37.40 -18.83
CA VAL A 358 -28.20 36.60 -18.29
C VAL A 358 -27.85 35.09 -18.29
N SER A 359 -27.19 34.63 -19.31
CA SER A 359 -26.74 33.22 -19.41
C SER A 359 -25.69 32.91 -18.33
N SER A 360 -24.71 33.79 -18.12
CA SER A 360 -23.66 33.65 -17.11
C SER A 360 -24.20 33.68 -15.67
N VAL A 361 -25.17 34.56 -15.37
CA VAL A 361 -25.87 34.56 -14.08
C VAL A 361 -26.62 33.26 -13.85
N ARG A 362 -27.34 32.77 -14.87
CA ARG A 362 -28.07 31.49 -14.76
C ARG A 362 -27.11 30.31 -14.52
N LEU A 363 -25.99 30.29 -15.20
CA LEU A 363 -24.96 29.27 -15.00
C LEU A 363 -24.35 29.38 -13.59
N ALA A 364 -23.99 30.61 -13.15
CA ALA A 364 -23.49 30.83 -11.81
C ALA A 364 -24.47 30.32 -10.73
N ARG A 365 -25.79 30.70 -10.85
CA ARG A 365 -26.83 30.18 -9.94
C ARG A 365 -26.94 28.65 -9.98
N SER A 366 -26.72 28.01 -11.12
CA SER A 366 -26.75 26.55 -11.21
C SER A 366 -25.55 25.90 -10.54
N LEU A 367 -24.38 26.54 -10.58
CA LEU A 367 -23.14 26.04 -9.97
C LEU A 367 -23.16 26.11 -8.44
N VAL A 368 -23.96 27.02 -7.86
CA VAL A 368 -24.07 27.19 -6.41
C VAL A 368 -25.44 26.78 -5.84
N ARG A 369 -26.29 26.14 -6.64
CA ARG A 369 -27.64 25.73 -6.24
C ARG A 369 -27.69 24.97 -4.93
N ASP A 370 -26.73 24.06 -4.75
CA ASP A 370 -26.65 23.15 -3.61
C ASP A 370 -25.62 23.63 -2.56
N GLY A 371 -25.15 24.89 -2.69
CA GLY A 371 -24.07 25.44 -1.87
C GLY A 371 -22.73 24.75 -2.09
N PHE A 372 -21.94 24.69 -1.02
CA PHE A 372 -20.65 24.00 -1.00
C PHE A 372 -20.64 22.88 0.05
N PRO A 373 -21.31 21.73 -0.23
CA PRO A 373 -21.32 20.60 0.70
C PRO A 373 -19.89 20.04 0.97
N GLU A 374 -18.96 20.32 0.07
CA GLU A 374 -17.56 19.98 0.20
C GLU A 374 -16.91 20.59 1.44
N ALA A 375 -17.35 21.76 1.91
CA ALA A 375 -16.84 22.36 3.14
C ALA A 375 -16.93 21.40 4.34
N ARG A 376 -18.11 20.76 4.51
CA ARG A 376 -18.28 19.73 5.55
C ARG A 376 -17.43 18.50 5.29
N HIS A 377 -17.37 18.04 4.06
CA HIS A 377 -16.58 16.88 3.69
C HIS A 377 -15.07 17.08 3.93
N LEU A 378 -14.55 18.28 3.75
CA LEU A 378 -13.15 18.62 4.02
C LEU A 378 -12.89 18.69 5.53
N ALA A 379 -13.78 19.30 6.30
CA ALA A 379 -13.68 19.32 7.76
C ALA A 379 -13.77 17.90 8.36
N ASP A 380 -14.69 17.07 7.86
CA ASP A 380 -14.79 15.65 8.27
C ASP A 380 -13.50 14.88 7.94
N LEU A 381 -12.89 15.16 6.80
CA LEU A 381 -11.62 14.55 6.42
C LEU A 381 -10.48 15.02 7.33
N ALA A 382 -10.41 16.31 7.64
CA ALA A 382 -9.42 16.87 8.56
C ALA A 382 -9.48 16.19 9.94
N GLY A 383 -10.69 15.99 10.47
CA GLY A 383 -10.92 15.21 11.69
C GLY A 383 -10.43 13.78 11.55
N ALA A 384 -10.86 13.07 10.50
CA ALA A 384 -10.50 11.68 10.29
C ALA A 384 -8.98 11.45 10.14
N VAL A 385 -8.26 12.41 9.53
CA VAL A 385 -6.79 12.33 9.40
C VAL A 385 -6.09 12.48 10.76
N ARG A 386 -6.59 13.37 11.63
CA ARG A 386 -6.03 13.55 12.99
C ARG A 386 -6.40 12.40 13.93
N ASP A 387 -7.57 11.81 13.76
CA ASP A 387 -8.08 10.73 14.60
C ASP A 387 -7.45 9.35 14.28
N LEU A 388 -6.76 9.22 13.14
CA LEU A 388 -6.08 7.98 12.79
C LEU A 388 -4.80 7.82 13.63
N GLU A 389 -4.97 7.30 14.84
CA GLU A 389 -3.86 6.93 15.73
C GLU A 389 -3.33 5.54 15.39
N VAL A 390 -2.00 5.43 15.25
CA VAL A 390 -1.32 4.15 15.05
C VAL A 390 -0.54 3.81 16.33
N PRO A 391 -1.04 2.89 17.18
CA PRO A 391 -0.43 2.54 18.46
C PRO A 391 0.83 1.70 18.26
N TYR A 392 1.92 2.34 17.87
CA TYR A 392 3.19 1.68 17.59
C TYR A 392 4.23 1.98 18.65
N ALA A 393 4.53 0.97 19.50
CA ALA A 393 5.52 1.03 20.55
C ALA A 393 6.92 0.67 20.02
N ALA A 394 7.53 1.54 19.21
CA ALA A 394 8.83 1.30 18.57
C ALA A 394 9.92 0.89 19.58
N ALA A 395 9.99 1.55 20.75
CA ALA A 395 10.98 1.26 21.79
C ALA A 395 10.81 -0.15 22.42
N ASP A 396 9.59 -0.64 22.57
CA ASP A 396 9.35 -2.00 23.09
C ASP A 396 9.78 -3.05 22.06
N ILE A 397 9.46 -2.83 20.80
CA ILE A 397 9.87 -3.73 19.70
C ILE A 397 11.40 -3.77 19.58
N ASP A 398 12.07 -2.62 19.61
CA ASP A 398 13.52 -2.55 19.55
C ASP A 398 14.18 -3.26 20.75
N ALA A 399 13.67 -3.04 21.98
CA ALA A 399 14.16 -3.72 23.16
C ALA A 399 14.04 -5.26 23.03
N ARG A 400 12.95 -5.77 22.47
CA ARG A 400 12.76 -7.21 22.22
C ARG A 400 13.73 -7.72 21.17
N LEU A 401 13.96 -6.99 20.10
CA LEU A 401 14.92 -7.37 19.04
C LEU A 401 16.36 -7.40 19.56
N VAL A 402 16.72 -6.53 20.49
CA VAL A 402 18.02 -6.58 21.19
C VAL A 402 18.15 -7.87 22.00
N LEU A 403 17.09 -8.30 22.69
CA LEU A 403 17.09 -9.57 23.43
C LEU A 403 17.19 -10.78 22.50
N VAL A 404 16.55 -10.73 21.33
CA VAL A 404 16.67 -11.76 20.29
C VAL A 404 18.11 -11.87 19.81
N GLU A 405 18.75 -10.74 19.47
CA GLU A 405 20.15 -10.74 19.03
C GLU A 405 21.10 -11.26 20.09
N ALA A 406 20.89 -10.89 21.36
CA ALA A 406 21.67 -11.43 22.47
C ALA A 406 21.51 -12.94 22.61
N ALA A 407 20.28 -13.46 22.50
CA ALA A 407 20.04 -14.91 22.54
C ALA A 407 20.66 -15.64 21.34
N LEU A 408 20.63 -15.05 20.14
CA LEU A 408 21.28 -15.61 18.95
C LEU A 408 22.80 -15.56 19.02
N ALA A 409 23.39 -14.62 19.76
CA ALA A 409 24.82 -14.55 19.97
C ALA A 409 25.34 -15.71 20.84
N GLU A 410 24.51 -16.25 21.76
CA GLU A 410 24.86 -17.42 22.58
C GLU A 410 24.89 -18.74 21.78
N LEU A 411 24.32 -18.75 20.58
CA LEU A 411 24.28 -19.91 19.68
C LEU A 411 25.44 -19.93 18.67
N ALA A 412 26.28 -18.91 18.66
CA ALA A 412 27.42 -18.75 17.78
C ALA A 412 28.70 -19.31 18.39
#